data_47002246da3b46cb9f7471698ed4e63a
#
_entry.id   47002246da3b46cb9f7471698ed4e63a
#
_cell.length_a   1.000
_cell.length_b   1.000
_cell.length_c   1.000
_cell.angle_alpha   90.00
_cell.angle_beta   90.00
_cell.angle_gamma   90.00
#
_symmetry.space_group_name_H-M   'P 1'
#
loop_
_entity.id
_entity.type
_entity.pdbx_description
1 polymer ?
#
loop_
_entity_poly.entity_id
_entity_poly.type
_entity_poly.pdbx_seq_one_letter_code
_entity_poly.pdbx_strand_id
1 'polypeptide(L)'
;MTPPMIQAWDLGEGESSVLTWAHAHPGTVAAVDDLAARRCAATLRIPVRGTLGLVLVAKQRGWIKAARPVLERMRESGMYLSDSVLNRSLGLVGE
;
A
#
# COMPACT_ATOMS: atom_id res chain seq x y z
N MET A 1 0.20 -4.77 21.32
CA MET A 1 0.50 -6.22 21.25
C MET A 1 0.06 -6.77 19.91
N THR A 2 0.92 -7.53 19.26
CA THR A 2 0.59 -8.16 17.99
C THR A 2 -0.17 -9.47 18.22
N PRO A 3 -1.37 -9.63 17.62
CA PRO A 3 -2.12 -10.87 17.76
C PRO A 3 -1.33 -12.09 17.24
N PRO A 4 -1.50 -13.27 17.83
CA PRO A 4 -0.80 -14.47 17.38
C PRO A 4 -1.00 -14.81 15.91
N MET A 5 -2.18 -14.54 15.37
CA MET A 5 -2.51 -14.78 13.96
C MET A 5 -1.68 -13.90 13.01
N ILE A 6 -1.21 -12.75 13.47
CA ILE A 6 -0.32 -11.88 12.71
C ILE A 6 1.14 -12.26 12.97
N GLN A 7 1.49 -12.58 14.23
CA GLN A 7 2.83 -13.00 14.59
C GLN A 7 3.30 -14.22 13.81
N ALA A 8 2.38 -15.13 13.51
CA ALA A 8 2.69 -16.38 12.79
C ALA A 8 3.25 -16.13 11.39
N TRP A 9 3.04 -14.95 10.81
CA TRP A 9 3.54 -14.60 9.49
C TRP A 9 4.97 -14.07 9.50
N ASP A 10 5.53 -13.78 10.68
CA ASP A 10 6.90 -13.29 10.85
C ASP A 10 7.19 -12.08 9.96
N LEU A 11 6.29 -11.10 9.98
CA LEU A 11 6.41 -9.88 9.22
C LEU A 11 7.36 -8.89 9.91
N GLY A 12 7.83 -7.89 9.15
CA GLY A 12 8.54 -6.77 9.72
C GLY A 12 7.69 -6.02 10.75
N GLU A 13 8.35 -5.29 11.65
CA GLU A 13 7.65 -4.58 12.73
C GLU A 13 6.63 -3.57 12.20
N GLY A 14 6.98 -2.85 11.11
CA GLY A 14 6.09 -1.88 10.50
C GLY A 14 4.82 -2.50 9.96
N GLU A 15 4.93 -3.58 9.17
CA GLU A 15 3.80 -4.29 8.59
C GLU A 15 2.93 -4.92 9.68
N SER A 16 3.56 -5.52 10.70
CA SER A 16 2.83 -6.12 11.82
C SER A 16 2.02 -5.07 12.57
N SER A 17 2.58 -3.89 12.79
CA SER A 17 1.88 -2.78 13.46
C SER A 17 0.69 -2.29 12.65
N VAL A 18 0.86 -2.13 11.34
CA VAL A 18 -0.22 -1.68 10.44
C VAL A 18 -1.37 -2.69 10.46
N LEU A 19 -1.08 -3.97 10.31
CA LEU A 19 -2.11 -5.00 10.29
C LEU A 19 -2.78 -5.19 11.64
N THR A 20 -2.03 -5.06 12.74
CA THR A 20 -2.59 -5.11 14.09
C THR A 20 -3.61 -3.99 14.29
N TRP A 21 -3.27 -2.79 13.88
CA TRP A 21 -4.18 -1.65 14.00
C TRP A 21 -5.41 -1.83 13.12
N ALA A 22 -5.22 -2.25 11.87
CA ALA A 22 -6.31 -2.46 10.92
C ALA A 22 -7.26 -3.57 11.38
N HIS A 23 -6.71 -4.64 11.98
CA HIS A 23 -7.51 -5.74 12.52
C HIS A 23 -8.40 -5.27 13.67
N ALA A 24 -7.89 -4.36 14.50
CA ALA A 24 -8.64 -3.80 15.64
C ALA A 24 -9.66 -2.73 15.19
N HIS A 25 -9.55 -2.22 13.97
CA HIS A 25 -10.42 -1.15 13.45
C HIS A 25 -11.06 -1.57 12.13
N PRO A 26 -12.14 -2.39 12.17
CA PRO A 26 -12.83 -2.83 10.95
C PRO A 26 -13.23 -1.67 10.05
N GLY A 27 -13.12 -1.88 8.74
CA GLY A 27 -13.38 -0.83 7.76
C GLY A 27 -12.14 -0.05 7.32
N THR A 28 -11.02 -0.28 7.98
CA THR A 28 -9.74 0.34 7.61
C THR A 28 -9.13 -0.40 6.42
N VAL A 29 -8.55 0.37 5.50
CA VAL A 29 -7.74 -0.18 4.39
C VAL A 29 -6.27 -0.04 4.76
N ALA A 30 -5.52 -1.14 4.73
CA ALA A 30 -4.10 -1.12 5.04
C ALA A 30 -3.28 -0.84 3.77
N ALA A 31 -2.30 0.07 3.86
CA ALA A 31 -1.38 0.35 2.76
C ALA A 31 -0.10 -0.45 2.98
N VAL A 32 0.05 -1.56 2.26
CA VAL A 32 1.21 -2.44 2.38
C VAL A 32 1.63 -2.95 1.00
N ASP A 33 2.93 -3.08 0.79
CA ASP A 33 3.50 -3.55 -0.48
C ASP A 33 4.06 -4.96 -0.37
N ASP A 34 4.48 -5.38 0.81
CA ASP A 34 5.06 -6.70 1.04
C ASP A 34 4.04 -7.82 0.77
N LEU A 35 4.45 -8.82 -0.01
CA LEU A 35 3.56 -9.90 -0.41
C LEU A 35 3.08 -10.74 0.79
N ALA A 36 3.97 -11.06 1.73
CA ALA A 36 3.59 -11.83 2.92
C ALA A 36 2.59 -11.05 3.76
N ALA A 37 2.79 -9.75 3.95
CA ALA A 37 1.85 -8.89 4.68
C ALA A 37 0.50 -8.83 3.98
N ARG A 38 0.47 -8.74 2.64
CA ARG A 38 -0.78 -8.74 1.88
C ARG A 38 -1.52 -10.07 2.00
N ARG A 39 -0.81 -11.18 2.01
CA ARG A 39 -1.41 -12.51 2.22
C ARG A 39 -1.96 -12.66 3.63
N CYS A 40 -1.23 -12.18 4.64
CA CYS A 40 -1.70 -12.14 6.02
C CYS A 40 -2.99 -11.34 6.12
N ALA A 41 -3.02 -10.14 5.54
CA ALA A 41 -4.21 -9.29 5.54
C ALA A 41 -5.41 -10.01 4.90
N ALA A 42 -5.19 -10.75 3.81
CA ALA A 42 -6.26 -11.50 3.14
C ALA A 42 -6.88 -12.55 4.06
N THR A 43 -6.07 -13.25 4.86
CA THR A 43 -6.59 -14.25 5.81
C THR A 43 -7.45 -13.60 6.90
N LEU A 44 -7.17 -12.34 7.23
CA LEU A 44 -7.90 -11.58 8.25
C LEU A 44 -9.01 -10.72 7.64
N ARG A 45 -9.21 -10.82 6.32
CA ARG A 45 -10.17 -10.02 5.57
C ARG A 45 -9.96 -8.52 5.72
N ILE A 46 -8.70 -8.10 5.81
CA ILE A 46 -8.32 -6.69 5.84
C ILE A 46 -8.09 -6.24 4.40
N PRO A 47 -8.84 -5.24 3.89
CA PRO A 47 -8.58 -4.72 2.55
C PRO A 47 -7.21 -4.04 2.51
N VAL A 48 -6.45 -4.29 1.43
CA VAL A 48 -5.11 -3.69 1.27
C VAL A 48 -4.98 -2.98 -0.06
N ARG A 49 -4.10 -1.97 -0.08
CA ARG A 49 -3.64 -1.32 -1.30
C ARG A 49 -2.13 -1.20 -1.23
N GLY A 50 -1.45 -1.40 -2.35
CA GLY A 50 -0.05 -1.05 -2.46
C GLY A 50 0.12 0.46 -2.52
N THR A 51 1.35 0.93 -2.29
CA THR A 51 1.66 2.36 -2.29
C THR A 51 1.30 3.03 -3.62
N LEU A 52 1.58 2.37 -4.75
CA LEU A 52 1.23 2.88 -6.07
C LEU A 52 -0.28 3.12 -6.18
N GLY A 53 -1.09 2.14 -5.82
CA GLY A 53 -2.55 2.26 -5.88
C GLY A 53 -3.08 3.38 -5.01
N LEU A 54 -2.49 3.57 -3.83
CA LEU A 54 -2.89 4.64 -2.91
C LEU A 54 -2.63 6.03 -3.51
N VAL A 55 -1.48 6.21 -4.17
CA VAL A 55 -1.15 7.48 -4.84
C VAL A 55 -2.13 7.77 -5.97
N LEU A 56 -2.49 6.74 -6.76
CA LEU A 56 -3.46 6.91 -7.85
C LEU A 56 -4.85 7.29 -7.32
N VAL A 57 -5.28 6.68 -6.21
CA VAL A 57 -6.55 7.05 -5.57
C VAL A 57 -6.50 8.50 -5.07
N ALA A 58 -5.39 8.92 -4.48
CA ALA A 58 -5.23 10.30 -4.01
C ALA A 58 -5.36 11.30 -5.16
N LYS A 59 -4.81 10.98 -6.34
CA LYS A 59 -4.96 11.82 -7.53
C LYS A 59 -6.42 11.86 -7.99
N GLN A 60 -7.08 10.72 -8.09
CA GLN A 60 -8.47 10.64 -8.53
C GLN A 60 -9.41 11.41 -7.62
N ARG A 61 -9.13 11.45 -6.32
CA ARG A 61 -9.96 12.15 -5.33
C ARG A 61 -9.58 13.61 -5.15
N GLY A 62 -8.60 14.08 -5.91
CA GLY A 62 -8.17 15.48 -5.83
C GLY A 62 -7.37 15.85 -4.59
N TRP A 63 -6.87 14.86 -3.84
CA TRP A 63 -6.06 15.11 -2.65
C TRP A 63 -4.65 15.57 -3.02
N ILE A 64 -4.17 15.19 -4.20
CA ILE A 64 -2.92 15.67 -4.78
C ILE A 64 -3.20 16.16 -6.20
N LYS A 65 -2.41 17.13 -6.67
CA LYS A 65 -2.60 17.70 -8.02
C LYS A 65 -2.14 16.78 -9.12
N ALA A 66 -1.05 16.05 -8.88
CA ALA A 66 -0.46 15.16 -9.85
C ALA A 66 0.17 13.96 -9.14
N ALA A 67 0.02 12.78 -9.74
CA ALA A 67 0.63 11.55 -9.22
C ALA A 67 2.09 11.42 -9.63
N ARG A 68 2.48 11.92 -10.83
CA ARG A 68 3.82 11.76 -11.38
C ARG A 68 4.94 12.20 -10.43
N PRO A 69 4.94 13.42 -9.88
CA PRO A 69 6.05 13.84 -9.01
C PRO A 69 6.14 13.01 -7.73
N VAL A 70 5.02 12.56 -7.20
CA VAL A 70 5.01 11.71 -6.00
C VAL A 70 5.63 10.35 -6.30
N LEU A 71 5.22 9.72 -7.41
CA LEU A 71 5.74 8.40 -7.81
C LEU A 71 7.22 8.45 -8.17
N GLU A 72 7.66 9.51 -8.84
CA GLU A 72 9.07 9.69 -9.17
C GLU A 72 9.92 9.86 -7.91
N ARG A 73 9.44 10.60 -6.92
CA ARG A 73 10.13 10.77 -5.64
C ARG A 73 10.21 9.44 -4.88
N MET A 74 9.15 8.64 -4.89
CA MET A 74 9.16 7.32 -4.28
C MET A 74 10.17 6.38 -4.96
N ARG A 75 10.24 6.44 -6.29
CA ARG A 75 11.21 5.64 -7.07
C ARG A 75 12.64 6.04 -6.71
N GLU A 76 12.91 7.33 -6.60
CA GLU A 76 14.23 7.85 -6.19
C GLU A 76 14.59 7.41 -4.78
N SER A 77 13.61 7.24 -3.90
CA SER A 77 13.81 6.80 -2.52
C SER A 77 14.00 5.29 -2.39
N GLY A 78 13.96 4.54 -3.48
CA GLY A 78 14.25 3.12 -3.49
C GLY A 78 13.10 2.19 -3.86
N MET A 79 11.89 2.72 -4.09
CA MET A 79 10.78 1.89 -4.54
C MET A 79 11.03 1.42 -5.97
N TYR A 80 10.95 0.10 -6.20
CA TYR A 80 11.07 -0.44 -7.55
C TYR A 80 9.80 -0.12 -8.35
N LEU A 81 9.98 0.60 -9.46
CA LEU A 81 8.87 0.97 -10.33
C LEU A 81 9.43 1.14 -11.75
N SER A 82 9.07 0.22 -12.65
CA SER A 82 9.51 0.29 -14.03
C SER A 82 8.84 1.46 -14.76
N ASP A 83 9.49 1.96 -15.82
CA ASP A 83 8.92 3.04 -16.64
C ASP A 83 7.59 2.60 -17.25
N SER A 84 7.49 1.35 -17.69
CA SER A 84 6.25 0.80 -18.26
C SER A 84 5.08 0.87 -17.27
N VAL A 85 5.31 0.41 -16.03
CA VAL A 85 4.27 0.44 -14.99
C VAL A 85 3.94 1.88 -14.61
N LEU A 86 4.96 2.74 -14.47
CA LEU A 86 4.75 4.14 -14.17
C LEU A 86 3.85 4.82 -15.21
N ASN A 87 4.20 4.68 -16.48
CA ASN A 87 3.44 5.33 -17.56
C ASN A 87 2.02 4.79 -17.67
N ARG A 88 1.84 3.47 -17.53
CA ARG A 88 0.50 2.86 -17.57
C ARG A 88 -0.36 3.35 -16.40
N SER A 89 0.22 3.42 -15.22
CA SER A 89 -0.49 3.87 -14.01
C SER A 89 -0.90 5.33 -14.14
N LEU A 90 0.01 6.18 -14.62
CA LEU A 90 -0.29 7.60 -14.82
C LEU A 90 -1.38 7.80 -15.85
N GLY A 91 -1.43 6.97 -16.90
CA GLY A 91 -2.49 7.01 -17.89
C GLY A 91 -3.87 6.78 -17.29
N LEU A 92 -3.97 5.95 -16.25
CA LEU A 92 -5.24 5.66 -15.59
C LEU A 92 -5.83 6.88 -14.86
N VAL A 93 -5.01 7.85 -14.50
CA VAL A 93 -5.44 9.05 -13.79
C VAL A 93 -5.27 10.32 -14.64
N GLY A 94 -5.15 10.16 -15.95
CA GLY A 94 -5.10 11.29 -16.88
C GLY A 94 -3.73 11.96 -17.00
N GLU A 95 -2.69 11.26 -16.65
CA GLU A 95 -1.31 11.72 -16.78
C GLU A 95 -0.52 10.80 -17.71
#